data_21d35cc0690efa3ddc74c850d23d69f6
#
_entry.id   21d35cc0690efa3ddc74c850d23d69f6
#
_cell.length_a   1.000
_cell.length_b   1.000
_cell.length_c   1.000
_cell.angle_alpha   90.00
_cell.angle_beta   90.00
_cell.angle_gamma   90.00
#
_symmetry.space_group_name_H-M   'P 1'
#
loop_
_entity.id
_entity.type
_entity.pdbx_description
1 polymer ?
#
loop_
_entity_poly.entity_id
_entity_poly.type
_entity_poly.pdbx_seq_one_letter_code
_entity_poly.pdbx_strand_id
1 'polypeptide(L)'
;MGSPDQRRNSLGPTGFQPPRTPAELVVVTHGAAAAIDPAALRENASAETRLGELLPNAALSRVFGPPRRLEHRLAGTPVEPAGAELLNYFTVAGVEDDLEAEAERLRADDAVAAAYVKPPAEPPLAPPISTTVADVAARALTEPPAVTPDFLTRQGYLGAAPDGVNAQWAWTRPGGRGTGVRVIDVEGAWRFTHEDLLDNQGGIIGGSPSPDLGWRNHGTAVAGQISGDVNGFGITGIAPEAGIRAVSVFGGGGSAAAIRSAADALSAGDILLIELHRPGPRFNYAGRGDQRGYIAIEWWPDDWAAIRYAIGRGVVVVEAAGNGGEDLDAALYDNKPAEFPSTWRNPFRGGVADSGAIVVGAGAPPPGTHGRDHGPARSRLDFSNYGARVDAQGWGREVTTTGYGDLQGGGDEDLWYSDTFSGTSSASPIVVGAIACYQGALAAAGAGRGTPEQIRARLRATGSTQTEAPGRPATQRIGNLPDVRALLGDGAAKDA
;
A
#
# COMPACT_ATOMS: atom_id res chain seq x y z
N MET A 1 -6.86 -41.23 -9.93
CA MET A 1 -7.94 -40.41 -10.44
C MET A 1 -8.57 -39.70 -9.24
N GLY A 2 -8.16 -38.53 -8.93
CA GLY A 2 -8.69 -37.68 -7.89
C GLY A 2 -8.67 -36.26 -8.45
N SER A 3 -9.87 -35.66 -8.56
CA SER A 3 -10.10 -34.34 -9.13
C SER A 3 -9.34 -33.25 -8.37
N PRO A 4 -8.73 -32.25 -9.04
CA PRO A 4 -7.92 -31.22 -8.39
C PRO A 4 -8.75 -30.05 -7.80
N ASP A 5 -10.02 -30.22 -7.49
CA ASP A 5 -10.92 -29.13 -7.11
C ASP A 5 -11.30 -29.16 -5.62
N GLN A 6 -10.31 -29.16 -4.73
CA GLN A 6 -10.54 -28.93 -3.29
C GLN A 6 -9.41 -28.12 -2.63
N ARG A 7 -9.02 -26.96 -3.16
CA ARG A 7 -8.43 -25.93 -2.31
C ARG A 7 -9.58 -25.25 -1.55
N ARG A 8 -10.01 -25.86 -0.44
CA ARG A 8 -11.01 -25.27 0.46
C ARG A 8 -10.45 -23.95 0.97
N ASN A 9 -11.07 -22.84 0.54
CA ASN A 9 -10.96 -21.57 1.24
C ASN A 9 -11.33 -21.81 2.71
N SER A 10 -10.36 -21.73 3.61
CA SER A 10 -10.66 -21.76 5.04
C SER A 10 -11.33 -20.44 5.39
N LEU A 11 -12.64 -20.47 5.58
CA LEU A 11 -13.39 -19.35 6.14
C LEU A 11 -12.78 -19.02 7.51
N GLY A 12 -12.47 -17.75 7.75
CA GLY A 12 -12.17 -17.28 9.10
C GLY A 12 -13.40 -17.45 10.01
N PRO A 13 -13.23 -17.34 11.33
CA PRO A 13 -14.29 -17.59 12.31
C PRO A 13 -15.56 -16.74 12.13
N THR A 14 -15.52 -15.68 11.32
CA THR A 14 -16.64 -14.76 11.06
C THR A 14 -17.25 -14.91 9.66
N GLY A 15 -16.72 -15.81 8.80
CA GLY A 15 -17.12 -15.89 7.38
C GLY A 15 -16.64 -14.69 6.54
N PHE A 16 -15.81 -13.80 7.09
CA PHE A 16 -15.25 -12.65 6.38
C PHE A 16 -14.33 -13.14 5.25
N GLN A 17 -14.58 -12.63 4.05
CA GLN A 17 -13.72 -12.82 2.88
C GLN A 17 -13.35 -11.45 2.34
N PRO A 18 -12.09 -11.02 2.47
CA PRO A 18 -11.64 -9.79 1.84
C PRO A 18 -11.70 -9.92 0.32
N PRO A 19 -11.95 -8.82 -0.40
CA PRO A 19 -11.92 -8.82 -1.85
C PRO A 19 -10.50 -9.10 -2.36
N ARG A 20 -10.38 -9.74 -3.54
CA ARG A 20 -9.10 -10.22 -4.07
C ARG A 20 -8.89 -9.80 -5.52
N THR A 21 -7.62 -9.57 -5.88
CA THR A 21 -7.22 -9.53 -7.29
C THR A 21 -7.21 -10.93 -7.89
N PRO A 22 -7.17 -11.08 -9.23
CA PRO A 22 -6.69 -12.33 -9.85
C PRO A 22 -5.25 -12.64 -9.43
N ALA A 23 -4.84 -13.91 -9.56
CA ALA A 23 -3.43 -14.27 -9.53
C ALA A 23 -2.72 -13.69 -10.78
N GLU A 24 -1.43 -13.41 -10.67
CA GLU A 24 -0.65 -12.77 -11.74
C GLU A 24 0.48 -13.69 -12.19
N LEU A 25 0.54 -14.01 -13.49
CA LEU A 25 1.70 -14.68 -14.09
C LEU A 25 2.72 -13.64 -14.54
N VAL A 26 3.91 -13.70 -13.97
CA VAL A 26 5.04 -12.82 -14.28
C VAL A 26 6.13 -13.62 -14.96
N VAL A 27 6.67 -13.10 -16.05
CA VAL A 27 7.78 -13.68 -16.79
C VAL A 27 8.94 -12.69 -16.83
N VAL A 28 10.14 -13.19 -16.52
CA VAL A 28 11.38 -12.41 -16.60
C VAL A 28 12.26 -13.04 -17.66
N THR A 29 12.63 -12.27 -18.67
CA THR A 29 13.52 -12.73 -19.74
C THR A 29 14.99 -12.56 -19.36
N HIS A 30 15.88 -13.32 -20.01
CA HIS A 30 17.30 -12.98 -20.00
C HIS A 30 17.53 -11.67 -20.73
N GLY A 31 18.49 -10.86 -20.28
CA GLY A 31 18.86 -9.61 -20.92
C GLY A 31 20.03 -8.94 -20.23
N ALA A 32 20.66 -8.00 -20.92
CA ALA A 32 21.84 -7.30 -20.47
C ALA A 32 21.58 -6.43 -19.25
N ALA A 33 22.47 -6.52 -18.27
CA ALA A 33 22.28 -6.00 -16.92
C ALA A 33 22.74 -4.54 -16.68
N ALA A 34 23.28 -3.81 -17.68
CA ALA A 34 23.99 -2.58 -17.33
C ALA A 34 23.31 -1.27 -17.81
N ALA A 35 22.89 -1.17 -19.04
CA ALA A 35 22.31 0.08 -19.59
C ALA A 35 21.27 -0.21 -20.68
N ILE A 36 20.32 0.70 -20.87
CA ILE A 36 19.42 0.65 -22.03
C ILE A 36 20.22 1.16 -23.24
N ASP A 37 20.90 0.26 -23.91
CA ASP A 37 21.65 0.51 -25.14
C ASP A 37 21.04 -0.24 -26.35
N PRO A 38 21.49 0.02 -27.59
CA PRO A 38 20.94 -0.66 -28.77
C PRO A 38 21.11 -2.19 -28.77
N ALA A 39 22.07 -2.75 -28.01
CA ALA A 39 22.23 -4.19 -27.88
C ALA A 39 21.18 -4.78 -26.94
N ALA A 40 21.01 -4.18 -25.74
CA ALA A 40 19.96 -4.53 -24.77
C ALA A 40 18.56 -4.44 -25.39
N LEU A 41 18.31 -3.41 -26.21
CA LEU A 41 17.02 -3.23 -26.89
C LEU A 41 16.76 -4.36 -27.93
N ARG A 42 17.78 -4.78 -28.68
CA ARG A 42 17.64 -5.89 -29.64
C ARG A 42 17.42 -7.23 -28.94
N GLU A 43 18.19 -7.50 -27.90
CA GLU A 43 18.07 -8.70 -27.10
C GLU A 43 16.67 -8.82 -26.50
N ASN A 44 16.20 -7.74 -25.87
CA ASN A 44 14.87 -7.68 -25.28
C ASN A 44 13.74 -7.81 -26.33
N ALA A 45 13.88 -7.22 -27.52
CA ALA A 45 12.91 -7.39 -28.62
C ALA A 45 12.87 -8.83 -29.13
N SER A 46 14.01 -9.52 -29.18
CA SER A 46 14.09 -10.94 -29.57
C SER A 46 13.40 -11.82 -28.50
N ALA A 47 13.64 -11.54 -27.23
CA ALA A 47 13.00 -12.25 -26.12
C ALA A 47 11.47 -12.04 -26.10
N GLU A 48 10.99 -10.81 -26.33
CA GLU A 48 9.56 -10.51 -26.44
C GLU A 48 8.91 -11.24 -27.62
N THR A 49 9.58 -11.29 -28.79
CA THR A 49 9.10 -12.04 -29.96
C THR A 49 8.98 -13.53 -29.59
N ARG A 50 9.99 -14.08 -28.93
CA ARG A 50 9.97 -15.47 -28.47
C ARG A 50 8.86 -15.76 -27.50
N LEU A 51 8.61 -14.87 -26.54
CA LEU A 51 7.47 -15.00 -25.62
C LEU A 51 6.13 -14.96 -26.37
N GLY A 52 5.99 -14.11 -27.39
CA GLY A 52 4.80 -14.07 -28.24
C GLY A 52 4.55 -15.38 -29.00
N GLU A 53 5.61 -16.06 -29.44
CA GLU A 53 5.52 -17.39 -30.06
C GLU A 53 5.10 -18.48 -29.04
N LEU A 54 5.63 -18.39 -27.81
CA LEU A 54 5.28 -19.30 -26.73
C LEU A 54 3.85 -19.10 -26.22
N LEU A 55 3.32 -17.90 -26.32
CA LEU A 55 2.04 -17.46 -25.75
C LEU A 55 1.10 -16.90 -26.84
N PRO A 56 0.77 -17.67 -27.89
CA PRO A 56 0.07 -17.13 -29.07
C PRO A 56 -1.36 -16.65 -28.77
N ASN A 57 -1.98 -17.11 -27.69
CA ASN A 57 -3.35 -16.77 -27.31
C ASN A 57 -3.43 -15.89 -26.06
N ALA A 58 -2.29 -15.53 -25.47
CA ALA A 58 -2.25 -14.69 -24.27
C ALA A 58 -1.83 -13.24 -24.61
N ALA A 59 -2.25 -12.31 -23.80
CA ALA A 59 -1.82 -10.91 -23.88
C ALA A 59 -0.55 -10.71 -23.05
N LEU A 60 0.55 -10.39 -23.72
CA LEU A 60 1.83 -10.06 -23.10
C LEU A 60 1.95 -8.57 -22.91
N SER A 61 2.24 -8.12 -21.69
CA SER A 61 2.39 -6.71 -21.35
C SER A 61 3.71 -6.46 -20.61
N ARG A 62 4.47 -5.44 -21.04
CA ARG A 62 5.67 -5.00 -20.32
C ARG A 62 5.30 -4.28 -19.03
N VAL A 63 5.82 -4.73 -17.90
CA VAL A 63 5.58 -4.09 -16.60
C VAL A 63 6.01 -2.62 -16.61
N PHE A 64 7.19 -2.33 -17.17
CA PHE A 64 7.76 -0.97 -17.18
C PHE A 64 7.47 -0.19 -18.47
N GLY A 65 6.61 -0.72 -19.33
CA GLY A 65 6.18 -0.09 -20.57
C GLY A 65 7.23 -0.10 -21.68
N PRO A 66 7.01 0.64 -22.78
CA PRO A 66 7.89 0.61 -23.96
C PRO A 66 9.31 1.11 -23.64
N PRO A 67 10.37 0.47 -24.20
CA PRO A 67 11.76 0.76 -23.91
C PRO A 67 12.15 2.23 -24.06
N ARG A 68 11.75 2.89 -25.15
CA ARG A 68 12.04 4.32 -25.39
C ARG A 68 11.45 5.25 -24.32
N ARG A 69 10.27 4.90 -23.76
CA ARG A 69 9.68 5.68 -22.68
C ARG A 69 10.44 5.44 -21.37
N LEU A 70 10.86 4.20 -21.12
CA LEU A 70 11.64 3.87 -19.93
C LEU A 70 13.00 4.58 -19.98
N GLU A 71 13.72 4.54 -21.12
CA GLU A 71 14.98 5.25 -21.32
C GLU A 71 14.85 6.75 -21.00
N HIS A 72 13.84 7.42 -21.57
CA HIS A 72 13.58 8.84 -21.33
C HIS A 72 13.29 9.15 -19.85
N ARG A 73 12.55 8.26 -19.17
CA ARG A 73 12.19 8.43 -17.75
C ARG A 73 13.37 8.22 -16.81
N LEU A 74 14.32 7.37 -17.18
CA LEU A 74 15.50 7.06 -16.39
C LEU A 74 16.69 7.97 -16.68
N ALA A 75 16.59 8.83 -17.71
CA ALA A 75 17.66 9.74 -18.08
C ALA A 75 18.07 10.64 -16.90
N GLY A 76 19.30 10.46 -16.42
CA GLY A 76 19.85 11.20 -15.28
C GLY A 76 19.39 10.72 -13.89
N THR A 77 18.68 9.60 -13.80
CA THR A 77 18.20 9.04 -12.54
C THR A 77 18.96 7.77 -12.21
N PRO A 78 19.68 7.69 -11.08
CA PRO A 78 20.29 6.44 -10.61
C PRO A 78 19.20 5.50 -10.11
N VAL A 79 18.74 4.58 -10.95
CA VAL A 79 17.76 3.55 -10.56
C VAL A 79 18.45 2.21 -10.44
N GLU A 80 18.20 1.51 -9.36
CA GLU A 80 18.49 0.09 -9.21
C GLU A 80 17.18 -0.68 -8.99
N PRO A 81 16.93 -1.79 -9.67
CA PRO A 81 17.82 -2.47 -10.64
C PRO A 81 18.19 -1.57 -11.83
N ALA A 82 19.31 -1.90 -12.51
CA ALA A 82 19.74 -1.15 -13.68
C ALA A 82 18.61 -1.05 -14.71
N GLY A 83 18.49 0.10 -15.38
CA GLY A 83 17.37 0.37 -16.28
C GLY A 83 17.11 -0.71 -17.33
N ALA A 84 18.16 -1.43 -17.78
CA ALA A 84 18.04 -2.54 -18.71
C ALA A 84 17.34 -3.78 -18.10
N GLU A 85 17.52 -4.07 -16.80
CA GLU A 85 16.85 -5.18 -16.12
C GLU A 85 15.33 -4.97 -16.05
N LEU A 86 14.86 -3.72 -15.95
CA LEU A 86 13.45 -3.38 -15.94
C LEU A 86 12.73 -3.74 -17.26
N LEU A 87 13.48 -3.80 -18.38
CA LEU A 87 12.93 -4.21 -19.68
C LEU A 87 12.50 -5.68 -19.71
N ASN A 88 13.03 -6.51 -18.82
CA ASN A 88 12.88 -7.94 -18.84
C ASN A 88 11.59 -8.44 -18.15
N TYR A 89 10.85 -7.57 -17.47
CA TYR A 89 9.64 -7.96 -16.75
C TYR A 89 8.39 -7.83 -17.62
N PHE A 90 7.65 -8.94 -17.71
CA PHE A 90 6.39 -9.04 -18.44
C PHE A 90 5.30 -9.64 -17.55
N THR A 91 4.07 -9.19 -17.72
CA THR A 91 2.87 -9.86 -17.20
C THR A 91 2.12 -10.52 -18.34
N VAL A 92 1.51 -11.65 -18.04
CA VAL A 92 0.75 -12.48 -18.98
C VAL A 92 -0.70 -12.52 -18.55
N ALA A 93 -1.60 -12.15 -19.46
CA ALA A 93 -3.04 -12.19 -19.22
C ALA A 93 -3.73 -13.05 -20.30
N GLY A 94 -4.94 -13.56 -19.98
CA GLY A 94 -5.71 -14.39 -20.92
C GLY A 94 -5.24 -15.86 -20.98
N VAL A 95 -4.53 -16.33 -19.96
CA VAL A 95 -4.25 -17.75 -19.77
C VAL A 95 -5.46 -18.36 -19.06
N GLU A 96 -6.15 -19.27 -19.72
CA GLU A 96 -7.36 -19.94 -19.20
C GLU A 96 -7.04 -21.18 -18.35
N ASP A 97 -5.83 -21.73 -18.51
CA ASP A 97 -5.36 -22.95 -17.85
C ASP A 97 -4.65 -22.66 -16.51
N ASP A 98 -4.11 -23.71 -15.89
CA ASP A 98 -3.34 -23.65 -14.66
C ASP A 98 -2.09 -22.74 -14.84
N LEU A 99 -2.09 -21.56 -14.21
CA LEU A 99 -1.00 -20.59 -14.30
C LEU A 99 0.35 -21.16 -13.84
N GLU A 100 0.35 -22.09 -12.87
CA GLU A 100 1.58 -22.74 -12.40
C GLU A 100 2.16 -23.67 -13.45
N ALA A 101 1.30 -24.46 -14.12
CA ALA A 101 1.72 -25.31 -15.22
C ALA A 101 2.27 -24.48 -16.40
N GLU A 102 1.65 -23.33 -16.68
CA GLU A 102 2.12 -22.41 -17.70
C GLU A 102 3.45 -21.77 -17.32
N ALA A 103 3.62 -21.33 -16.07
CA ALA A 103 4.90 -20.84 -15.57
C ALA A 103 6.01 -21.89 -15.68
N GLU A 104 5.72 -23.16 -15.34
CA GLU A 104 6.67 -24.26 -15.48
C GLU A 104 7.08 -24.48 -16.94
N ARG A 105 6.10 -24.47 -17.86
CA ARG A 105 6.36 -24.60 -19.30
C ARG A 105 7.24 -23.46 -19.82
N LEU A 106 7.00 -22.22 -19.39
CA LEU A 106 7.79 -21.06 -19.79
C LEU A 106 9.23 -21.13 -19.27
N ARG A 107 9.45 -21.60 -18.03
CA ARG A 107 10.79 -21.78 -17.46
C ARG A 107 11.66 -22.79 -18.22
N ALA A 108 11.06 -23.64 -19.03
CA ALA A 108 11.81 -24.61 -19.86
C ALA A 108 12.41 -23.97 -21.12
N ASP A 109 12.08 -22.73 -21.46
CA ASP A 109 12.60 -22.03 -22.64
C ASP A 109 13.84 -21.19 -22.29
N ASP A 110 14.87 -21.26 -23.14
CA ASP A 110 16.15 -20.56 -22.94
C ASP A 110 16.04 -19.03 -22.92
N ALA A 111 14.96 -18.44 -23.40
CA ALA A 111 14.71 -17.00 -23.34
C ALA A 111 14.21 -16.54 -21.95
N VAL A 112 13.77 -17.47 -21.10
CA VAL A 112 13.13 -17.19 -19.82
C VAL A 112 14.10 -17.39 -18.66
N ALA A 113 14.40 -16.31 -17.95
CA ALA A 113 15.23 -16.34 -16.74
C ALA A 113 14.43 -16.75 -15.49
N ALA A 114 13.15 -16.41 -15.45
CA ALA A 114 12.22 -16.76 -14.38
C ALA A 114 10.77 -16.65 -14.88
N ALA A 115 9.89 -17.49 -14.35
CA ALA A 115 8.45 -17.32 -14.50
C ALA A 115 7.77 -17.83 -13.23
N TYR A 116 6.93 -17.02 -12.64
CA TYR A 116 6.28 -17.30 -11.36
C TYR A 116 4.87 -16.72 -11.28
N VAL A 117 4.05 -17.34 -10.44
CA VAL A 117 2.69 -16.90 -10.19
C VAL A 117 2.66 -16.14 -8.84
N LYS A 118 2.21 -14.90 -8.88
CA LYS A 118 1.88 -14.18 -7.65
C LYS A 118 0.48 -14.56 -7.21
N PRO A 119 0.28 -14.94 -5.94
CA PRO A 119 -1.06 -15.20 -5.42
C PRO A 119 -1.91 -13.92 -5.47
N PRO A 120 -3.25 -14.04 -5.44
CA PRO A 120 -4.13 -12.89 -5.35
C PRO A 120 -3.74 -11.91 -4.25
N ALA A 121 -3.70 -10.61 -4.58
CA ALA A 121 -3.55 -9.56 -3.58
C ALA A 121 -4.91 -9.23 -2.94
N GLU A 122 -4.87 -8.82 -1.69
CA GLU A 122 -6.00 -8.37 -0.90
C GLU A 122 -5.68 -7.00 -0.29
N PRO A 123 -6.70 -6.20 0.09
CA PRO A 123 -6.46 -5.07 0.97
C PRO A 123 -6.10 -5.58 2.37
N PRO A 124 -5.10 -5.01 3.05
CA PRO A 124 -4.71 -5.43 4.40
C PRO A 124 -5.70 -4.91 5.47
N LEU A 125 -6.96 -5.29 5.32
CA LEU A 125 -8.08 -4.97 6.20
C LEU A 125 -8.20 -6.04 7.30
N ALA A 126 -7.99 -5.66 8.56
CA ALA A 126 -8.13 -6.61 9.66
C ALA A 126 -9.62 -7.02 9.85
N PRO A 127 -9.90 -8.31 10.12
CA PRO A 127 -11.26 -8.77 10.35
C PRO A 127 -11.95 -7.94 11.44
N PRO A 128 -13.25 -7.64 11.30
CA PRO A 128 -14.00 -6.91 12.31
C PRO A 128 -14.01 -7.71 13.63
N ILE A 129 -13.87 -7.00 14.75
CA ILE A 129 -13.99 -7.62 16.07
C ILE A 129 -15.47 -7.76 16.40
N SER A 130 -15.98 -8.99 16.29
CA SER A 130 -17.26 -9.44 16.86
C SER A 130 -18.46 -8.46 16.74
N THR A 131 -18.62 -7.79 15.61
CA THR A 131 -19.96 -7.36 15.20
C THR A 131 -20.51 -8.46 14.31
N THR A 132 -21.70 -8.96 14.62
CA THR A 132 -22.33 -9.94 13.73
C THR A 132 -22.55 -9.27 12.39
N VAL A 133 -22.48 -10.02 11.30
CA VAL A 133 -22.85 -9.53 9.95
C VAL A 133 -24.24 -8.85 9.97
N ALA A 134 -25.12 -9.30 10.88
CA ALA A 134 -26.42 -8.69 11.16
C ALA A 134 -26.34 -7.28 11.75
N ASP A 135 -25.37 -6.98 12.63
CA ASP A 135 -25.22 -5.65 13.23
C ASP A 135 -24.70 -4.62 12.21
N VAL A 136 -23.77 -5.03 11.34
CA VAL A 136 -23.27 -4.20 10.25
C VAL A 136 -24.39 -3.95 9.22
N ALA A 137 -25.11 -4.99 8.84
CA ALA A 137 -26.25 -4.86 7.92
C ALA A 137 -27.38 -3.99 8.48
N ALA A 138 -27.68 -4.10 9.79
CA ALA A 138 -28.72 -3.29 10.41
C ALA A 138 -28.35 -1.80 10.47
N ARG A 139 -27.09 -1.46 10.69
CA ARG A 139 -26.59 -0.07 10.69
C ARG A 139 -26.55 0.52 9.28
N ALA A 140 -26.11 -0.25 8.29
CA ALA A 140 -26.13 0.14 6.87
C ALA A 140 -27.53 0.41 6.31
N LEU A 141 -28.59 -0.09 6.95
CA LEU A 141 -29.98 0.14 6.58
C LEU A 141 -30.62 1.37 7.28
N THR A 142 -29.90 2.01 8.20
CA THR A 142 -30.40 3.22 8.88
C THR A 142 -30.23 4.40 7.93
N GLU A 143 -31.34 5.05 7.57
CA GLU A 143 -31.30 6.28 6.76
C GLU A 143 -30.36 7.31 7.41
N PRO A 144 -29.48 7.95 6.61
CA PRO A 144 -28.61 8.99 7.14
C PRO A 144 -29.43 10.16 7.67
N PRO A 145 -28.91 10.94 8.65
CA PRO A 145 -29.56 12.16 9.06
C PRO A 145 -29.62 13.14 7.88
N ALA A 146 -30.57 14.09 7.93
CA ALA A 146 -30.75 15.09 6.87
C ALA A 146 -29.51 15.96 6.62
N VAL A 147 -28.61 16.05 7.61
CA VAL A 147 -27.30 16.68 7.53
C VAL A 147 -26.32 15.78 8.26
N THR A 148 -25.23 15.43 7.59
CA THR A 148 -24.14 14.63 8.17
C THR A 148 -23.55 15.37 9.38
N PRO A 149 -23.43 14.71 10.55
CA PRO A 149 -22.78 15.31 11.72
C PRO A 149 -21.28 15.55 11.49
N ASP A 150 -20.70 16.46 12.27
CA ASP A 150 -19.23 16.62 12.35
C ASP A 150 -18.63 15.48 13.18
N PHE A 151 -17.78 14.66 12.56
CA PHE A 151 -17.09 13.55 13.19
C PHE A 151 -15.63 13.85 13.56
N LEU A 152 -15.16 15.08 13.40
CA LEU A 152 -13.77 15.49 13.67
C LEU A 152 -13.30 15.08 15.09
N THR A 153 -14.18 15.18 16.08
CA THR A 153 -13.85 14.81 17.47
C THR A 153 -13.64 13.31 17.66
N ARG A 154 -14.06 12.48 16.72
CA ARG A 154 -13.86 11.03 16.73
C ARG A 154 -12.50 10.63 16.12
N GLN A 155 -11.85 11.53 15.38
CA GLN A 155 -10.57 11.33 14.71
C GLN A 155 -9.39 11.60 15.65
N GLY A 156 -9.29 10.87 16.77
CA GLY A 156 -8.24 11.09 17.78
C GLY A 156 -6.82 11.04 17.25
N TYR A 157 -6.58 10.33 16.12
CA TYR A 157 -5.28 10.25 15.46
C TYR A 157 -4.78 11.60 14.89
N LEU A 158 -5.69 12.60 14.68
CA LEU A 158 -5.33 13.96 14.26
C LEU A 158 -4.73 14.80 15.40
N GLY A 159 -5.01 14.41 16.62
CA GLY A 159 -4.67 15.14 17.84
C GLY A 159 -3.18 15.18 18.16
N ALA A 160 -2.90 15.62 19.37
CA ALA A 160 -1.53 15.77 19.84
C ALA A 160 -0.81 14.41 20.05
N ALA A 161 0.49 14.37 19.82
CA ALA A 161 1.34 13.28 20.31
C ALA A 161 1.26 13.21 21.85
N PRO A 162 1.36 11.99 22.46
CA PRO A 162 1.84 10.76 21.84
C PRO A 162 0.74 9.91 21.16
N ASP A 163 -0.51 10.25 21.27
CA ASP A 163 -1.64 9.44 20.83
C ASP A 163 -2.07 9.74 19.38
N GLY A 164 -1.92 11.00 18.95
CA GLY A 164 -2.12 11.44 17.57
C GLY A 164 -0.81 11.86 16.90
N VAL A 165 -0.93 12.31 15.64
CA VAL A 165 0.23 12.68 14.80
C VAL A 165 0.53 14.18 14.80
N ASN A 166 -0.13 15.01 15.65
CA ASN A 166 -0.03 16.46 15.63
C ASN A 166 -0.49 17.11 14.30
N ALA A 167 -1.47 16.51 13.59
CA ALA A 167 -2.00 17.06 12.35
C ALA A 167 -2.64 18.44 12.57
N GLN A 168 -3.48 18.57 13.58
CA GLN A 168 -4.15 19.85 13.92
C GLN A 168 -3.15 20.97 14.25
N TRP A 169 -2.01 20.62 14.88
CA TRP A 169 -0.92 21.57 15.07
C TRP A 169 -0.26 21.92 13.73
N ALA A 170 -0.01 20.94 12.86
CA ALA A 170 0.57 21.18 11.54
C ALA A 170 -0.29 22.13 10.70
N TRP A 171 -1.62 22.03 10.79
CA TRP A 171 -2.56 22.89 10.05
C TRP A 171 -2.43 24.39 10.39
N THR A 172 -1.82 24.72 11.53
CA THR A 172 -1.53 26.11 11.90
C THR A 172 -0.25 26.65 11.24
N ARG A 173 0.45 25.84 10.46
CA ARG A 173 1.71 26.21 9.79
C ARG A 173 1.50 26.35 8.28
N PRO A 174 2.22 27.28 7.64
CA PRO A 174 2.19 27.38 6.18
C PRO A 174 2.52 26.03 5.53
N GLY A 175 1.68 25.56 4.61
CA GLY A 175 1.83 24.27 3.94
C GLY A 175 1.56 23.04 4.77
N GLY A 176 1.33 23.18 6.09
CA GLY A 176 1.13 22.08 7.03
C GLY A 176 -0.16 21.28 6.86
N ARG A 177 -1.02 21.65 5.90
CA ARG A 177 -2.19 20.89 5.44
C ARG A 177 -1.89 19.99 4.24
N GLY A 178 -0.60 19.80 3.88
CA GLY A 178 -0.18 19.04 2.70
C GLY A 178 -0.24 19.82 1.39
N THR A 179 -0.32 21.15 1.44
CA THR A 179 -0.45 22.03 0.28
C THR A 179 0.59 21.71 -0.80
N GLY A 180 0.13 21.46 -2.02
CA GLY A 180 0.98 21.18 -3.19
C GLY A 180 1.62 19.78 -3.22
N VAL A 181 1.37 18.93 -2.24
CA VAL A 181 1.79 17.52 -2.23
C VAL A 181 0.74 16.69 -2.98
N ARG A 182 1.19 15.74 -3.79
CA ARG A 182 0.33 14.78 -4.46
C ARG A 182 0.52 13.40 -3.86
N VAL A 183 -0.59 12.71 -3.68
CA VAL A 183 -0.65 11.33 -3.23
C VAL A 183 -1.32 10.51 -4.32
N ILE A 184 -0.76 9.36 -4.66
CA ILE A 184 -1.46 8.35 -5.47
C ILE A 184 -1.57 7.09 -4.64
N ASP A 185 -2.80 6.64 -4.46
CA ASP A 185 -3.16 5.40 -3.81
C ASP A 185 -3.27 4.27 -4.84
N VAL A 186 -2.63 3.14 -4.58
CA VAL A 186 -2.60 1.95 -5.44
C VAL A 186 -3.31 0.81 -4.74
N GLU A 187 -4.56 0.59 -5.14
CA GLU A 187 -5.40 -0.51 -4.67
C GLU A 187 -6.53 -0.85 -5.69
N GLY A 188 -7.71 -1.30 -5.27
CA GLY A 188 -8.74 -1.84 -6.16
C GLY A 188 -9.77 -0.84 -6.68
N ALA A 189 -10.41 -0.03 -5.81
CA ALA A 189 -11.47 0.90 -6.19
C ALA A 189 -11.72 1.98 -5.12
N TRP A 190 -12.36 3.09 -5.53
CA TRP A 190 -12.66 4.28 -4.69
C TRP A 190 -14.01 4.87 -5.09
N ARG A 191 -14.56 5.69 -4.18
CA ARG A 191 -15.74 6.48 -4.42
C ARG A 191 -15.41 7.97 -4.25
N PHE A 192 -14.85 8.59 -5.28
CA PHE A 192 -14.51 10.03 -5.29
C PHE A 192 -15.71 10.97 -5.48
N THR A 193 -16.93 10.41 -5.48
CA THR A 193 -18.18 11.19 -5.40
C THR A 193 -18.65 11.39 -3.97
N HIS A 194 -17.98 10.78 -2.99
CA HIS A 194 -18.29 10.91 -1.58
C HIS A 194 -18.28 12.39 -1.14
N GLU A 195 -19.26 12.81 -0.33
CA GLU A 195 -19.46 14.21 0.05
C GLU A 195 -18.25 14.88 0.72
N ASP A 196 -17.37 14.11 1.35
CA ASP A 196 -16.12 14.55 1.99
C ASP A 196 -14.84 14.32 1.14
N LEU A 197 -14.98 14.08 -0.17
CA LEU A 197 -13.86 13.84 -1.08
C LEU A 197 -13.97 14.62 -2.39
N LEU A 198 -14.59 15.79 -2.38
CA LEU A 198 -14.88 16.56 -3.60
C LEU A 198 -13.77 17.55 -3.96
N ASP A 199 -13.07 18.14 -2.97
CA ASP A 199 -12.22 19.30 -3.18
C ASP A 199 -10.85 18.99 -3.80
N ASN A 200 -10.11 18.01 -3.28
CA ASN A 200 -8.70 17.77 -3.65
C ASN A 200 -8.46 16.45 -4.39
N GLN A 201 -9.51 15.78 -4.84
CA GLN A 201 -9.41 14.54 -5.59
C GLN A 201 -9.13 14.80 -7.07
N GLY A 202 -8.34 13.93 -7.68
CA GLY A 202 -8.05 13.92 -9.12
C GLY A 202 -8.52 12.63 -9.81
N GLY A 203 -9.37 11.85 -9.17
CA GLY A 203 -9.97 10.64 -9.70
C GLY A 203 -9.02 9.47 -9.90
N ILE A 204 -9.51 8.47 -10.60
CA ILE A 204 -8.75 7.26 -10.97
C ILE A 204 -8.04 7.54 -12.28
N ILE A 205 -6.71 7.54 -12.26
CA ILE A 205 -5.86 7.93 -13.40
C ILE A 205 -5.22 6.75 -14.13
N GLY A 206 -5.44 5.52 -13.65
CA GLY A 206 -4.91 4.30 -14.26
C GLY A 206 -5.61 3.05 -13.77
N GLY A 207 -5.54 1.98 -14.57
CA GLY A 207 -6.28 0.76 -14.32
C GLY A 207 -7.79 0.90 -14.53
N SER A 208 -8.54 -0.11 -14.10
CA SER A 208 -10.01 -0.12 -14.11
C SER A 208 -10.52 -0.43 -12.71
N PRO A 209 -11.32 0.43 -12.08
CA PRO A 209 -11.77 0.17 -10.71
C PRO A 209 -12.59 -1.12 -10.63
N SER A 210 -12.37 -1.89 -9.57
CA SER A 210 -13.17 -3.07 -9.28
C SER A 210 -14.64 -2.68 -9.01
N PRO A 211 -15.62 -3.44 -9.48
CA PRO A 211 -17.01 -3.24 -9.09
C PRO A 211 -17.33 -3.74 -7.67
N ASP A 212 -16.39 -4.43 -7.03
CA ASP A 212 -16.58 -4.99 -5.69
C ASP A 212 -16.69 -3.89 -4.63
N LEU A 213 -17.73 -3.99 -3.78
CA LEU A 213 -18.01 -3.01 -2.74
C LEU A 213 -16.92 -2.96 -1.66
N GLY A 214 -16.29 -4.09 -1.37
CA GLY A 214 -15.21 -4.15 -0.37
C GLY A 214 -14.00 -3.34 -0.81
N TRP A 215 -13.58 -3.46 -2.08
CA TRP A 215 -12.54 -2.61 -2.64
C TRP A 215 -12.93 -1.14 -2.63
N ARG A 216 -14.18 -0.83 -3.04
CA ARG A 216 -14.65 0.55 -3.12
C ARG A 216 -14.71 1.21 -1.73
N ASN A 217 -15.22 0.50 -0.73
CA ASN A 217 -15.22 0.99 0.65
C ASN A 217 -13.80 1.21 1.19
N HIS A 218 -12.90 0.26 0.88
CA HIS A 218 -11.53 0.32 1.36
C HIS A 218 -10.80 1.56 0.85
N GLY A 219 -10.74 1.76 -0.46
CA GLY A 219 -10.05 2.93 -1.02
C GLY A 219 -10.72 4.26 -0.68
N THR A 220 -12.05 4.28 -0.52
CA THR A 220 -12.75 5.47 -0.02
C THR A 220 -12.29 5.81 1.40
N ALA A 221 -12.17 4.82 2.28
CA ALA A 221 -11.71 5.00 3.65
C ALA A 221 -10.26 5.51 3.73
N VAL A 222 -9.38 4.95 2.91
CA VAL A 222 -7.99 5.39 2.78
C VAL A 222 -7.90 6.84 2.31
N ALA A 223 -8.67 7.20 1.26
CA ALA A 223 -8.69 8.55 0.71
C ALA A 223 -9.18 9.59 1.74
N GLY A 224 -10.24 9.25 2.49
CA GLY A 224 -10.78 10.12 3.55
C GLY A 224 -9.77 10.42 4.66
N GLN A 225 -9.04 9.40 5.13
CA GLN A 225 -8.00 9.62 6.14
C GLN A 225 -6.91 10.59 5.68
N ILE A 226 -6.54 10.55 4.39
CA ILE A 226 -5.45 11.36 3.86
C ILE A 226 -5.91 12.76 3.54
N SER A 227 -6.98 12.91 2.75
CA SER A 227 -7.35 14.15 2.06
C SER A 227 -8.85 14.49 2.16
N GLY A 228 -9.55 13.96 3.17
CA GLY A 228 -10.94 14.35 3.43
C GLY A 228 -11.10 15.86 3.56
N ASP A 229 -12.21 16.40 3.05
CA ASP A 229 -12.43 17.82 2.84
C ASP A 229 -12.52 18.60 4.17
N VAL A 230 -12.19 19.88 4.13
CA VAL A 230 -12.41 20.81 5.25
C VAL A 230 -13.74 21.50 5.07
N ASN A 231 -14.75 20.97 5.71
CA ASN A 231 -16.11 21.50 5.70
C ASN A 231 -16.69 21.55 7.13
N GLY A 232 -17.96 21.60 7.33
CA GLY A 232 -18.58 21.66 8.66
C GLY A 232 -19.28 20.38 9.07
N PHE A 233 -18.98 19.26 8.42
CA PHE A 233 -19.61 17.96 8.65
C PHE A 233 -18.59 16.84 8.36
N GLY A 234 -18.97 15.58 8.61
CA GLY A 234 -18.18 14.40 8.27
C GLY A 234 -16.82 14.36 8.95
N ILE A 235 -15.79 14.02 8.20
CA ILE A 235 -14.41 13.88 8.66
C ILE A 235 -13.51 14.94 8.02
N THR A 236 -12.30 15.10 8.55
CA THR A 236 -11.25 15.89 7.88
C THR A 236 -10.01 15.03 7.70
N GLY A 237 -9.40 15.01 6.52
CA GLY A 237 -8.16 14.31 6.26
C GLY A 237 -6.99 14.85 7.06
N ILE A 238 -5.95 14.04 7.27
CA ILE A 238 -4.72 14.47 7.97
C ILE A 238 -4.04 15.60 7.20
N ALA A 239 -4.02 15.51 5.87
CA ALA A 239 -3.44 16.48 4.94
C ALA A 239 -4.52 16.95 3.94
N PRO A 240 -5.52 17.73 4.39
CA PRO A 240 -6.73 18.00 3.61
C PRO A 240 -6.51 18.86 2.36
N GLU A 241 -5.33 19.45 2.18
CA GLU A 241 -4.94 20.19 0.96
C GLU A 241 -3.98 19.39 0.07
N ALA A 242 -3.69 18.13 0.41
CA ALA A 242 -2.94 17.24 -0.48
C ALA A 242 -3.84 16.72 -1.61
N GLY A 243 -3.37 16.82 -2.84
CA GLY A 243 -4.10 16.26 -3.98
C GLY A 243 -4.05 14.74 -3.99
N ILE A 244 -5.21 14.06 -3.87
CA ILE A 244 -5.30 12.60 -3.93
C ILE A 244 -5.77 12.12 -5.30
N ARG A 245 -5.13 11.06 -5.82
CA ARG A 245 -5.50 10.33 -7.03
C ARG A 245 -5.34 8.83 -6.78
N ALA A 246 -5.80 8.04 -7.74
CA ALA A 246 -5.81 6.60 -7.59
C ALA A 246 -5.36 5.86 -8.87
N VAL A 247 -4.73 4.70 -8.68
CA VAL A 247 -4.41 3.76 -9.76
C VAL A 247 -4.89 2.38 -9.34
N SER A 248 -5.83 1.82 -10.10
CA SER A 248 -6.34 0.48 -9.84
C SER A 248 -5.36 -0.59 -10.32
N VAL A 249 -5.22 -1.64 -9.51
CA VAL A 249 -4.46 -2.86 -9.86
C VAL A 249 -5.19 -3.76 -10.84
N PHE A 250 -6.46 -3.47 -11.12
CA PHE A 250 -7.26 -4.18 -12.12
C PHE A 250 -7.13 -3.54 -13.50
N GLY A 251 -7.29 -4.35 -14.54
CA GLY A 251 -7.41 -3.87 -15.93
C GLY A 251 -6.11 -3.50 -16.63
N GLY A 252 -4.92 -3.75 -16.03
CA GLY A 252 -3.72 -3.25 -16.66
C GLY A 252 -2.36 -3.83 -16.26
N GLY A 253 -2.20 -5.13 -16.13
CA GLY A 253 -0.86 -5.73 -15.97
C GLY A 253 -0.40 -5.95 -14.52
N GLY A 254 -1.33 -5.92 -13.56
CA GLY A 254 -1.08 -6.29 -12.17
C GLY A 254 -0.47 -5.17 -11.31
N SER A 255 -0.07 -5.55 -10.07
CA SER A 255 0.38 -4.60 -9.04
C SER A 255 1.64 -3.83 -9.44
N ALA A 256 2.65 -4.48 -9.99
CA ALA A 256 3.91 -3.83 -10.38
C ALA A 256 3.69 -2.77 -11.48
N ALA A 257 2.83 -3.08 -12.46
CA ALA A 257 2.49 -2.11 -13.52
C ALA A 257 1.66 -0.93 -12.97
N ALA A 258 0.79 -1.16 -11.98
CA ALA A 258 0.04 -0.11 -11.29
C ALA A 258 0.98 0.81 -10.50
N ILE A 259 1.91 0.26 -9.72
CA ILE A 259 2.95 1.01 -8.99
C ILE A 259 3.79 1.86 -9.96
N ARG A 260 4.27 1.25 -11.06
CA ARG A 260 5.02 1.98 -12.09
C ARG A 260 4.17 3.10 -12.69
N SER A 261 2.89 2.86 -12.99
CA SER A 261 1.99 3.87 -13.56
C SER A 261 1.77 5.05 -12.60
N ALA A 262 1.59 4.77 -11.32
CA ALA A 262 1.49 5.77 -10.26
C ALA A 262 2.78 6.59 -10.16
N ALA A 263 3.95 5.93 -10.13
CA ALA A 263 5.25 6.60 -10.10
C ALA A 263 5.47 7.53 -11.30
N ASP A 264 4.98 7.14 -12.50
CA ASP A 264 5.08 7.96 -13.71
C ASP A 264 4.28 9.26 -13.63
N ALA A 265 3.21 9.29 -12.85
CA ALA A 265 2.33 10.45 -12.68
C ALA A 265 2.76 11.36 -11.50
N LEU A 266 3.75 10.95 -10.71
CA LEU A 266 4.28 11.66 -9.55
C LEU A 266 5.62 12.35 -9.87
N SER A 267 5.98 13.32 -9.05
CA SER A 267 7.26 14.00 -9.05
C SER A 267 8.03 13.72 -7.76
N ALA A 268 9.33 14.03 -7.73
CA ALA A 268 10.14 13.89 -6.54
C ALA A 268 9.50 14.61 -5.33
N GLY A 269 9.43 13.91 -4.20
CA GLY A 269 8.81 14.35 -2.97
C GLY A 269 7.27 14.20 -2.91
N ASP A 270 6.61 13.78 -3.98
CA ASP A 270 5.23 13.30 -3.92
C ASP A 270 5.18 11.87 -3.34
N ILE A 271 3.99 11.37 -3.00
CA ILE A 271 3.82 10.14 -2.23
C ILE A 271 3.04 9.10 -3.05
N LEU A 272 3.51 7.87 -3.05
CA LEU A 272 2.82 6.69 -3.55
C LEU A 272 2.49 5.79 -2.38
N LEU A 273 1.20 5.49 -2.18
CA LEU A 273 0.71 4.56 -1.18
C LEU A 273 0.35 3.23 -1.83
N ILE A 274 0.71 2.13 -1.19
CA ILE A 274 0.40 0.77 -1.64
C ILE A 274 -0.42 0.08 -0.56
N GLU A 275 -1.69 -0.12 -0.83
CA GLU A 275 -2.65 -0.76 0.08
C GLU A 275 -2.95 -2.19 -0.33
N LEU A 276 -1.87 -2.98 -0.43
CA LEU A 276 -1.91 -4.38 -0.85
C LEU A 276 -1.02 -5.25 0.04
N HIS A 277 -1.46 -6.47 0.29
CA HIS A 277 -0.63 -7.56 0.79
C HIS A 277 -0.98 -8.88 0.08
N ARG A 278 -0.12 -9.89 0.22
CA ARG A 278 -0.32 -11.20 -0.41
C ARG A 278 -0.03 -12.34 0.55
N PRO A 279 -0.66 -13.51 0.36
CA PRO A 279 -0.25 -14.74 1.05
C PRO A 279 1.22 -15.05 0.84
N GLY A 280 1.98 -15.18 1.93
CA GLY A 280 3.40 -15.51 1.91
C GLY A 280 3.70 -17.01 2.07
N PRO A 281 4.98 -17.37 2.20
CA PRO A 281 5.43 -18.77 2.25
C PRO A 281 4.98 -19.54 3.51
N ARG A 282 4.54 -18.85 4.58
CA ARG A 282 4.14 -19.50 5.85
C ARG A 282 3.11 -20.60 5.66
N PHE A 283 2.13 -20.38 4.78
CA PHE A 283 1.07 -21.31 4.48
C PHE A 283 1.08 -21.70 2.99
N ASN A 284 2.27 -21.80 2.42
CA ASN A 284 2.49 -22.18 1.02
C ASN A 284 1.64 -21.34 0.04
N TYR A 285 1.63 -20.02 0.26
CA TYR A 285 0.93 -19.01 -0.57
C TYR A 285 -0.60 -19.22 -0.65
N ALA A 286 -1.17 -19.99 0.26
CA ALA A 286 -2.61 -20.22 0.29
C ALA A 286 -3.36 -18.96 0.76
N GLY A 287 -4.41 -18.58 0.03
CA GLY A 287 -5.34 -17.54 0.44
C GLY A 287 -6.13 -17.94 1.69
N ARG A 288 -6.18 -17.06 2.69
CA ARG A 288 -6.82 -17.30 3.99
C ARG A 288 -7.74 -16.14 4.35
N GLY A 289 -8.95 -16.44 4.80
CA GLY A 289 -9.90 -15.42 5.26
C GLY A 289 -9.48 -14.72 6.56
N ASP A 290 -8.54 -15.31 7.35
CA ASP A 290 -7.96 -14.67 8.52
C ASP A 290 -6.68 -13.87 8.22
N GLN A 291 -6.25 -13.84 6.96
CA GLN A 291 -5.04 -13.19 6.44
C GLN A 291 -3.72 -13.60 7.12
N ARG A 292 -3.70 -14.63 7.98
CA ARG A 292 -2.46 -15.12 8.61
C ARG A 292 -1.45 -15.57 7.56
N GLY A 293 -0.18 -15.17 7.74
CA GLY A 293 0.91 -15.45 6.80
C GLY A 293 0.98 -14.52 5.60
N TYR A 294 0.14 -13.46 5.53
CA TYR A 294 0.22 -12.46 4.48
C TYR A 294 1.35 -11.46 4.78
N ILE A 295 2.04 -11.03 3.75
CA ILE A 295 3.23 -10.15 3.85
C ILE A 295 3.15 -8.99 2.87
N ALA A 296 3.98 -7.97 3.11
CA ALA A 296 4.17 -6.82 2.23
C ALA A 296 4.57 -7.26 0.80
N ILE A 297 4.06 -6.54 -0.21
CA ILE A 297 4.22 -6.98 -1.60
C ILE A 297 5.63 -6.79 -2.16
N GLU A 298 6.48 -5.99 -1.52
CA GLU A 298 7.88 -5.83 -1.91
C GLU A 298 8.68 -7.15 -1.92
N TRP A 299 8.14 -8.23 -1.34
CA TRP A 299 8.77 -9.54 -1.34
C TRP A 299 8.80 -10.17 -2.74
N TRP A 300 7.87 -9.81 -3.64
CA TRP A 300 7.83 -10.27 -5.03
C TRP A 300 8.75 -9.44 -5.91
N PRO A 301 9.52 -10.09 -6.83
CA PRO A 301 10.59 -9.43 -7.58
C PRO A 301 10.15 -8.25 -8.44
N ASP A 302 9.02 -8.35 -9.11
CA ASP A 302 8.48 -7.29 -9.99
C ASP A 302 7.89 -6.13 -9.19
N ASP A 303 7.22 -6.40 -8.07
CA ASP A 303 6.71 -5.37 -7.16
C ASP A 303 7.89 -4.62 -6.51
N TRP A 304 8.92 -5.34 -6.06
CA TRP A 304 10.16 -4.74 -5.55
C TRP A 304 10.82 -3.83 -6.61
N ALA A 305 10.92 -4.30 -7.85
CA ALA A 305 11.51 -3.53 -8.94
C ALA A 305 10.70 -2.25 -9.24
N ALA A 306 9.35 -2.32 -9.17
CA ALA A 306 8.48 -1.18 -9.36
C ALA A 306 8.58 -0.16 -8.21
N ILE A 307 8.72 -0.61 -6.97
CA ILE A 307 8.99 0.24 -5.80
C ILE A 307 10.35 0.93 -5.96
N ARG A 308 11.40 0.17 -6.30
CA ARG A 308 12.74 0.75 -6.56
C ARG A 308 12.73 1.78 -7.68
N TYR A 309 11.97 1.52 -8.75
CA TYR A 309 11.76 2.49 -9.82
C TYR A 309 11.14 3.79 -9.31
N ALA A 310 10.11 3.72 -8.47
CA ALA A 310 9.47 4.90 -7.87
C ALA A 310 10.45 5.67 -6.96
N ILE A 311 11.14 4.97 -6.06
CA ILE A 311 12.15 5.54 -5.14
C ILE A 311 13.28 6.23 -5.92
N GLY A 312 13.79 5.60 -6.97
CA GLY A 312 14.83 6.19 -7.83
C GLY A 312 14.40 7.49 -8.51
N ARG A 313 13.10 7.69 -8.71
CA ARG A 313 12.52 8.95 -9.21
C ARG A 313 12.29 10.00 -8.12
N GLY A 314 12.66 9.70 -6.87
CA GLY A 314 12.46 10.56 -5.72
C GLY A 314 11.03 10.54 -5.16
N VAL A 315 10.18 9.61 -5.60
CA VAL A 315 8.83 9.41 -5.06
C VAL A 315 8.91 8.70 -3.73
N VAL A 316 8.24 9.21 -2.71
CA VAL A 316 8.15 8.57 -1.39
C VAL A 316 7.14 7.42 -1.49
N VAL A 317 7.60 6.19 -1.31
CA VAL A 317 6.71 5.03 -1.33
C VAL A 317 6.40 4.61 0.10
N VAL A 318 5.12 4.43 0.40
CA VAL A 318 4.60 3.89 1.67
C VAL A 318 3.84 2.62 1.34
N GLU A 319 4.10 1.53 2.06
CA GLU A 319 3.35 0.29 1.91
C GLU A 319 2.91 -0.29 3.26
N ALA A 320 1.77 -0.94 3.27
CA ALA A 320 1.27 -1.67 4.43
C ALA A 320 2.16 -2.89 4.72
N ALA A 321 2.54 -3.09 5.99
CA ALA A 321 3.36 -4.24 6.39
C ALA A 321 2.63 -5.58 6.19
N GLY A 322 1.30 -5.56 6.13
CA GLY A 322 0.42 -6.72 6.04
C GLY A 322 -0.10 -7.21 7.38
N ASN A 323 -1.21 -7.97 7.32
CA ASN A 323 -1.97 -8.44 8.48
C ASN A 323 -1.66 -9.90 8.83
N GLY A 324 -0.51 -10.42 8.43
CA GLY A 324 -0.17 -11.83 8.60
C GLY A 324 0.17 -12.24 10.03
N GLY A 325 0.47 -11.28 10.92
CA GLY A 325 1.00 -11.54 12.25
C GLY A 325 2.42 -12.10 12.22
N GLU A 326 3.17 -11.83 11.13
CA GLU A 326 4.45 -12.44 10.80
C GLU A 326 5.63 -11.65 11.34
N ASP A 327 6.63 -12.39 11.80
CA ASP A 327 7.98 -11.89 12.04
C ASP A 327 8.72 -11.83 10.70
N LEU A 328 8.86 -10.63 10.13
CA LEU A 328 9.55 -10.43 8.85
C LEU A 328 11.07 -10.72 8.95
N ASP A 329 11.62 -10.79 10.17
CA ASP A 329 13.00 -11.19 10.43
C ASP A 329 13.18 -12.71 10.44
N ALA A 330 12.11 -13.50 10.32
CA ALA A 330 12.19 -14.96 10.33
C ALA A 330 12.94 -15.51 9.11
N ALA A 331 13.78 -16.53 9.33
CA ALA A 331 14.57 -17.17 8.29
C ALA A 331 13.73 -17.80 7.14
N LEU A 332 12.44 -18.02 7.39
CA LEU A 332 11.50 -18.47 6.37
C LEU A 332 11.53 -17.60 5.10
N TYR A 333 11.64 -16.28 5.29
CA TYR A 333 11.59 -15.29 4.20
C TYR A 333 12.90 -15.21 3.40
N ASP A 334 13.99 -15.84 3.86
CA ASP A 334 15.25 -15.96 3.11
C ASP A 334 15.22 -17.07 2.07
N ASN A 335 14.24 -17.96 2.15
CA ASN A 335 14.12 -19.06 1.23
C ASN A 335 13.58 -18.57 -0.11
N LYS A 336 14.49 -18.28 -1.05
CA LYS A 336 14.13 -17.88 -2.40
C LYS A 336 13.35 -19.00 -3.10
N PRO A 337 12.12 -18.74 -3.60
CA PRO A 337 11.44 -19.70 -4.47
C PRO A 337 12.29 -20.03 -5.70
N ALA A 338 12.22 -21.28 -6.14
CA ALA A 338 13.00 -21.73 -7.31
C ALA A 338 12.63 -20.95 -8.58
N GLU A 339 11.38 -20.52 -8.64
CA GLU A 339 10.75 -19.80 -9.75
C GLU A 339 11.19 -18.35 -9.88
N PHE A 340 11.75 -17.76 -8.81
CA PHE A 340 12.18 -16.36 -8.77
C PHE A 340 13.53 -16.17 -9.48
N PRO A 341 13.81 -14.96 -10.00
CA PRO A 341 15.09 -14.64 -10.60
C PRO A 341 16.26 -14.98 -9.67
N SER A 342 17.39 -15.41 -10.25
CA SER A 342 18.60 -15.77 -9.49
C SER A 342 19.17 -14.58 -8.71
N THR A 343 18.88 -13.36 -9.13
CA THR A 343 19.29 -12.10 -8.50
C THR A 343 18.45 -11.72 -7.29
N TRP A 344 17.29 -12.36 -7.06
CA TRP A 344 16.40 -12.03 -5.95
C TRP A 344 17.11 -12.12 -4.60
N ARG A 345 16.83 -11.18 -3.74
CA ARG A 345 17.24 -11.14 -2.33
C ARG A 345 16.05 -10.76 -1.47
N ASN A 346 15.99 -11.28 -0.26
CA ASN A 346 14.92 -10.97 0.69
C ASN A 346 14.95 -9.46 1.06
N PRO A 347 13.94 -8.66 0.67
CA PRO A 347 13.91 -7.21 0.94
C PRO A 347 13.82 -6.89 2.44
N PHE A 348 13.29 -7.81 3.24
CA PHE A 348 13.15 -7.61 4.68
C PHE A 348 14.49 -7.58 5.44
N ARG A 349 15.59 -8.01 4.80
CA ARG A 349 16.93 -7.96 5.38
C ARG A 349 17.63 -6.60 5.25
N GLY A 350 17.05 -5.68 4.50
CA GLY A 350 17.66 -4.38 4.28
C GLY A 350 18.90 -4.43 3.37
N GLY A 351 19.77 -3.42 3.46
CA GLY A 351 20.97 -3.30 2.63
C GLY A 351 20.63 -3.17 1.16
N VAL A 352 21.35 -3.89 0.30
CA VAL A 352 21.10 -3.85 -1.17
C VAL A 352 19.76 -4.43 -1.61
N ALA A 353 19.12 -5.21 -0.75
CA ALA A 353 17.79 -5.78 -1.00
C ALA A 353 16.65 -4.83 -0.58
N ASP A 354 16.95 -3.81 0.21
CA ASP A 354 15.96 -2.83 0.67
C ASP A 354 15.33 -2.09 -0.50
N SER A 355 14.01 -2.12 -0.61
CA SER A 355 13.29 -1.41 -1.67
C SER A 355 13.36 0.11 -1.54
N GLY A 356 13.59 0.62 -0.33
CA GLY A 356 13.53 2.03 0.03
C GLY A 356 12.13 2.51 0.43
N ALA A 357 11.10 1.68 0.32
CA ALA A 357 9.76 2.01 0.80
C ALA A 357 9.72 2.16 2.32
N ILE A 358 8.75 2.90 2.80
CA ILE A 358 8.39 3.02 4.21
C ILE A 358 7.32 1.96 4.50
N VAL A 359 7.69 0.92 5.26
CA VAL A 359 6.78 -0.16 5.64
C VAL A 359 6.09 0.19 6.95
N VAL A 360 4.74 0.13 6.95
CA VAL A 360 3.91 0.61 8.06
C VAL A 360 3.19 -0.53 8.76
N GLY A 361 3.45 -0.66 10.06
CA GLY A 361 2.77 -1.59 10.95
C GLY A 361 1.55 -0.98 11.65
N ALA A 362 0.69 -1.84 12.21
CA ALA A 362 -0.53 -1.45 12.90
C ALA A 362 -0.33 -1.43 14.42
N GLY A 363 -0.46 -0.26 15.02
CA GLY A 363 -0.45 -0.02 16.47
C GLY A 363 -1.85 0.15 17.05
N ALA A 364 -2.01 -0.13 18.33
CA ALA A 364 -3.24 0.07 19.06
C ALA A 364 -3.54 1.58 19.24
N PRO A 365 -4.79 2.03 19.05
CA PRO A 365 -5.22 3.35 19.49
C PRO A 365 -5.23 3.43 21.03
N PRO A 366 -5.42 4.62 21.62
CA PRO A 366 -5.61 4.76 23.06
C PRO A 366 -6.77 3.88 23.57
N PRO A 367 -6.60 3.24 24.74
CA PRO A 367 -7.68 2.47 25.36
C PRO A 367 -8.95 3.31 25.54
N GLY A 368 -10.11 2.74 25.21
CA GLY A 368 -11.41 3.41 25.29
C GLY A 368 -11.80 4.18 24.02
N THR A 369 -10.95 4.22 22.97
CA THR A 369 -11.34 4.79 21.68
C THR A 369 -12.58 4.07 21.15
N HIS A 370 -13.64 4.84 20.85
CA HIS A 370 -14.97 4.36 20.46
C HIS A 370 -15.56 3.29 21.41
N GLY A 371 -15.16 3.32 22.69
CA GLY A 371 -15.62 2.40 23.72
C GLY A 371 -14.92 1.04 23.73
N ARG A 372 -13.81 0.88 22.98
CA ARG A 372 -13.05 -0.38 22.87
C ARG A 372 -11.63 -0.25 23.42
N ASP A 373 -11.06 -1.40 23.80
CA ASP A 373 -9.69 -1.51 24.31
C ASP A 373 -8.95 -2.59 23.54
N HIS A 374 -7.84 -2.21 22.89
CA HIS A 374 -6.97 -3.08 22.11
C HIS A 374 -5.59 -3.27 22.75
N GLY A 375 -5.45 -2.86 24.00
CA GLY A 375 -4.21 -2.82 24.75
C GLY A 375 -3.60 -1.42 24.84
N PRO A 376 -2.41 -1.29 25.40
CA PRO A 376 -1.72 0.00 25.52
C PRO A 376 -1.59 0.73 24.19
N ALA A 377 -1.85 2.03 24.17
CA ALA A 377 -1.69 2.85 22.97
C ALA A 377 -0.31 2.62 22.33
N ARG A 378 -0.26 2.53 21.00
CA ARG A 378 0.96 2.28 20.19
C ARG A 378 1.60 0.89 20.39
N SER A 379 0.97 -0.04 21.13
CA SER A 379 1.43 -1.42 21.16
C SER A 379 1.07 -2.14 19.86
N ARG A 380 1.89 -3.11 19.44
CA ARG A 380 1.62 -3.88 18.23
C ARG A 380 0.27 -4.60 18.32
N LEU A 381 -0.58 -4.45 17.33
CA LEU A 381 -1.77 -5.27 17.17
C LEU A 381 -1.38 -6.69 16.73
N ASP A 382 -2.13 -7.70 17.15
CA ASP A 382 -1.77 -9.12 16.98
C ASP A 382 -1.63 -9.57 15.52
N PHE A 383 -2.42 -8.98 14.64
CA PHE A 383 -2.40 -9.25 13.20
C PHE A 383 -1.25 -8.53 12.46
N SER A 384 -0.71 -7.41 13.02
CA SER A 384 0.33 -6.65 12.34
C SER A 384 1.60 -7.47 12.17
N ASN A 385 2.14 -7.49 10.96
CA ASN A 385 3.51 -7.89 10.73
C ASN A 385 4.47 -6.96 11.45
N TYR A 386 5.66 -7.47 11.79
CA TYR A 386 6.66 -6.78 12.58
C TYR A 386 8.08 -7.21 12.20
N GLY A 387 9.07 -6.50 12.70
CA GLY A 387 10.49 -6.80 12.49
C GLY A 387 11.30 -5.55 12.15
N ALA A 388 12.59 -5.72 11.91
CA ALA A 388 13.53 -4.64 11.62
C ALA A 388 13.16 -3.84 10.37
N ARG A 389 12.45 -4.49 9.43
CA ARG A 389 11.99 -3.88 8.18
C ARG A 389 10.87 -2.86 8.37
N VAL A 390 10.08 -2.95 9.43
CA VAL A 390 8.96 -2.03 9.67
C VAL A 390 9.48 -0.69 10.19
N ASP A 391 9.12 0.40 9.52
CA ASP A 391 9.70 1.73 9.73
C ASP A 391 8.89 2.60 10.69
N ALA A 392 7.56 2.60 10.54
CA ALA A 392 6.64 3.44 11.30
C ALA A 392 5.33 2.69 11.58
N GLN A 393 4.50 3.23 12.46
CA GLN A 393 3.17 2.71 12.76
C GLN A 393 2.09 3.79 12.62
N GLY A 394 0.86 3.36 12.42
CA GLY A 394 -0.36 4.15 12.59
C GLY A 394 -1.38 3.37 13.41
N TRP A 395 -2.53 4.00 13.73
CA TRP A 395 -3.63 3.26 14.36
C TRP A 395 -4.15 2.18 13.41
N GLY A 396 -4.18 0.95 13.88
CA GLY A 396 -4.68 -0.22 13.13
C GLY A 396 -6.09 -0.64 13.53
N ARG A 397 -6.78 0.11 14.38
CA ARG A 397 -8.15 -0.11 14.84
C ARG A 397 -8.83 1.21 15.17
N GLU A 398 -10.17 1.23 15.16
CA GLU A 398 -11.02 2.34 15.58
C GLU A 398 -10.71 3.65 14.84
N VAL A 399 -10.42 3.57 13.56
CA VAL A 399 -10.15 4.75 12.73
C VAL A 399 -11.45 5.27 12.13
N THR A 400 -11.78 6.53 12.43
CA THR A 400 -12.93 7.21 11.86
C THR A 400 -12.58 7.79 10.50
N THR A 401 -13.35 7.42 9.46
CA THR A 401 -13.12 7.84 8.08
C THR A 401 -14.38 7.64 7.22
N THR A 402 -14.30 7.93 5.93
CA THR A 402 -15.36 7.70 4.93
C THR A 402 -15.53 6.21 4.59
N GLY A 403 -16.62 5.82 3.94
CA GLY A 403 -16.92 4.46 3.51
C GLY A 403 -17.52 3.56 4.60
N TYR A 404 -17.76 2.31 4.25
CA TYR A 404 -18.27 1.20 5.07
C TYR A 404 -19.67 1.36 5.67
N GLY A 405 -20.08 2.55 6.12
CA GLY A 405 -21.44 2.81 6.59
C GLY A 405 -21.79 2.31 7.99
N ASP A 406 -20.81 1.90 8.82
CA ASP A 406 -21.06 1.43 10.18
C ASP A 406 -21.23 2.57 11.20
N LEU A 407 -20.70 3.75 10.95
CA LEU A 407 -20.96 4.96 11.73
C LEU A 407 -22.18 5.72 11.18
N GLN A 408 -22.24 5.96 9.88
CA GLN A 408 -23.37 6.49 9.13
C GLN A 408 -23.49 5.71 7.83
N GLY A 409 -24.64 5.10 7.60
CA GLY A 409 -24.94 4.27 6.44
C GLY A 409 -26.15 4.81 5.64
N GLY A 410 -26.96 3.93 5.08
CA GLY A 410 -28.14 4.24 4.29
C GLY A 410 -28.03 3.78 2.84
N GLY A 411 -28.95 4.23 1.99
CA GLY A 411 -29.01 3.80 0.59
C GLY A 411 -27.98 4.48 -0.33
N ASP A 412 -27.33 5.56 0.11
CA ASP A 412 -26.36 6.32 -0.67
C ASP A 412 -24.95 6.16 -0.10
N GLU A 413 -24.09 5.44 -0.85
CA GLU A 413 -22.69 5.19 -0.46
C GLU A 413 -21.86 6.50 -0.38
N ASP A 414 -22.29 7.59 -1.02
CA ASP A 414 -21.61 8.89 -0.96
C ASP A 414 -21.71 9.56 0.40
N LEU A 415 -22.57 9.03 1.29
CA LEU A 415 -22.82 9.51 2.64
C LEU A 415 -22.32 8.53 3.72
N TRP A 416 -21.54 7.51 3.36
CA TRP A 416 -21.12 6.47 4.30
C TRP A 416 -19.86 6.85 5.07
N TYR A 417 -19.91 6.65 6.39
CA TYR A 417 -18.78 6.85 7.31
C TYR A 417 -18.60 5.63 8.21
N SER A 418 -17.36 5.41 8.61
CA SER A 418 -16.94 4.33 9.51
C SER A 418 -16.20 4.88 10.72
N ASP A 419 -16.29 4.22 11.87
CA ASP A 419 -15.43 4.42 13.03
C ASP A 419 -14.71 3.13 13.46
N THR A 420 -14.73 2.12 12.58
CA THR A 420 -14.13 0.81 12.80
C THR A 420 -13.09 0.42 11.75
N PHE A 421 -12.72 1.35 10.86
CA PHE A 421 -11.70 1.07 9.84
C PHE A 421 -10.41 0.58 10.50
N SER A 422 -9.80 -0.47 9.95
CA SER A 422 -8.77 -1.24 10.64
C SER A 422 -7.79 -1.92 9.68
N GLY A 423 -6.70 -2.46 10.24
CA GLY A 423 -5.64 -3.15 9.50
C GLY A 423 -4.35 -2.35 9.45
N THR A 424 -3.35 -2.87 8.75
CA THR A 424 -2.22 -2.06 8.34
C THR A 424 -2.62 -1.04 7.28
N SER A 425 -3.77 -1.24 6.61
CA SER A 425 -4.41 -0.26 5.72
C SER A 425 -4.99 0.96 6.41
N SER A 426 -5.38 0.89 7.69
CA SER A 426 -5.77 2.11 8.42
C SER A 426 -4.56 2.82 9.02
N ALA A 427 -3.44 2.10 9.17
CA ALA A 427 -2.20 2.63 9.71
C ALA A 427 -1.38 3.41 8.67
N SER A 428 -1.27 2.89 7.44
CA SER A 428 -0.44 3.49 6.37
C SER A 428 -0.94 4.87 5.93
N PRO A 429 -2.25 5.13 5.77
CA PRO A 429 -2.73 6.48 5.42
C PRO A 429 -2.43 7.53 6.49
N ILE A 430 -2.36 7.13 7.77
CA ILE A 430 -1.95 8.04 8.87
C ILE A 430 -0.50 8.49 8.66
N VAL A 431 0.38 7.57 8.30
CA VAL A 431 1.79 7.89 8.01
C VAL A 431 1.89 8.74 6.75
N VAL A 432 1.13 8.42 5.69
CA VAL A 432 1.07 9.22 4.45
C VAL A 432 0.63 10.65 4.72
N GLY A 433 -0.46 10.83 5.48
CA GLY A 433 -0.94 12.16 5.85
C GLY A 433 0.10 12.98 6.64
N ALA A 434 0.77 12.35 7.60
CA ALA A 434 1.84 12.99 8.37
C ALA A 434 3.03 13.40 7.47
N ILE A 435 3.43 12.55 6.51
CA ILE A 435 4.47 12.86 5.52
C ILE A 435 4.00 14.00 4.61
N ALA A 436 2.74 14.01 4.17
CA ALA A 436 2.22 15.07 3.32
C ALA A 436 2.21 16.43 4.03
N CYS A 437 1.81 16.49 5.30
CA CYS A 437 1.91 17.71 6.13
C CYS A 437 3.37 18.17 6.24
N TYR A 438 4.29 17.26 6.50
CA TYR A 438 5.73 17.56 6.59
C TYR A 438 6.29 18.10 5.27
N GLN A 439 6.01 17.45 4.14
CA GLN A 439 6.49 17.86 2.82
C GLN A 439 5.92 19.21 2.38
N GLY A 440 4.63 19.46 2.65
CA GLY A 440 4.00 20.75 2.36
C GLY A 440 4.60 21.88 3.18
N ALA A 441 4.85 21.66 4.48
CA ALA A 441 5.48 22.65 5.35
C ALA A 441 6.93 22.95 4.96
N LEU A 442 7.73 21.93 4.58
CA LEU A 442 9.08 22.13 4.06
C LEU A 442 9.08 22.97 2.78
N ALA A 443 8.18 22.67 1.86
CA ALA A 443 8.05 23.41 0.62
C ALA A 443 7.66 24.88 0.88
N ALA A 444 6.71 25.13 1.78
CA ALA A 444 6.30 26.48 2.18
C ALA A 444 7.42 27.27 2.86
N ALA A 445 8.29 26.61 3.62
CA ALA A 445 9.49 27.21 4.23
C ALA A 445 10.64 27.44 3.24
N GLY A 446 10.50 27.07 1.95
CA GLY A 446 11.57 27.18 0.96
C GLY A 446 12.73 26.20 1.14
N ALA A 447 12.58 25.21 2.02
CA ALA A 447 13.63 24.21 2.30
C ALA A 447 13.73 23.11 1.21
N GLY A 448 12.77 23.08 0.27
CA GLY A 448 12.61 21.98 -0.66
C GLY A 448 11.99 20.77 0.02
N ARG A 449 11.52 19.80 -0.78
CA ARG A 449 10.95 18.55 -0.25
C ARG A 449 12.04 17.56 0.16
N GLY A 450 11.79 16.80 1.22
CA GLY A 450 12.68 15.72 1.66
C GLY A 450 12.70 14.55 0.68
N THR A 451 13.84 13.89 0.56
CA THR A 451 13.96 12.66 -0.24
C THR A 451 13.33 11.46 0.49
N PRO A 452 13.00 10.36 -0.22
CA PRO A 452 12.50 9.13 0.41
C PRO A 452 13.37 8.65 1.58
N GLU A 453 14.68 8.63 1.38
CA GLU A 453 15.65 8.22 2.41
C GLU A 453 15.62 9.14 3.64
N GLN A 454 15.62 10.46 3.42
CA GLN A 454 15.56 11.44 4.51
C GLN A 454 14.28 11.30 5.33
N ILE A 455 13.13 11.14 4.66
CA ILE A 455 11.84 10.99 5.33
C ILE A 455 11.81 9.70 6.15
N ARG A 456 12.21 8.58 5.54
CA ARG A 456 12.27 7.29 6.22
C ARG A 456 13.19 7.32 7.45
N ALA A 457 14.39 7.88 7.30
CA ALA A 457 15.31 8.03 8.41
C ALA A 457 14.72 8.88 9.54
N ARG A 458 14.02 9.94 9.21
CA ARG A 458 13.38 10.84 10.16
C ARG A 458 12.21 10.19 10.90
N LEU A 459 11.34 9.44 10.21
CA LEU A 459 10.27 8.65 10.81
C LEU A 459 10.83 7.61 11.80
N ARG A 460 11.94 6.96 11.46
CA ARG A 460 12.59 5.98 12.34
C ARG A 460 13.24 6.63 13.58
N ALA A 461 13.68 7.88 13.47
CA ALA A 461 14.40 8.59 14.52
C ALA A 461 13.51 9.42 15.45
N THR A 462 12.29 9.77 15.02
CA THR A 462 11.39 10.69 15.74
C THR A 462 10.02 10.09 15.96
N GLY A 463 9.11 10.85 16.58
CA GLY A 463 7.74 10.43 16.85
C GLY A 463 7.56 9.75 18.20
N SER A 464 6.35 9.23 18.42
CA SER A 464 5.96 8.59 19.66
C SER A 464 6.34 7.11 19.64
N THR A 465 7.15 6.68 20.60
CA THR A 465 7.72 5.33 20.65
C THR A 465 6.65 4.26 20.83
N GLN A 466 6.90 3.09 20.22
CA GLN A 466 6.11 1.89 20.44
C GLN A 466 6.09 1.50 21.92
N THR A 467 4.93 1.06 22.40
CA THR A 467 4.76 0.48 23.75
C THR A 467 4.64 -1.05 23.69
N GLU A 468 4.70 -1.68 24.84
CA GLU A 468 4.53 -3.12 25.00
C GLU A 468 3.08 -3.50 25.31
N ALA A 469 2.67 -4.71 24.93
CA ALA A 469 1.44 -5.34 25.38
C ALA A 469 1.74 -6.79 25.80
N PRO A 470 0.88 -7.43 26.62
CA PRO A 470 1.04 -8.83 26.99
C PRO A 470 1.23 -9.73 25.76
N GLY A 471 2.34 -10.48 25.71
CA GLY A 471 2.71 -11.34 24.59
C GLY A 471 3.19 -10.60 23.32
N ARG A 472 3.26 -9.28 23.35
CA ARG A 472 3.71 -8.44 22.22
C ARG A 472 4.71 -7.37 22.72
N PRO A 473 5.95 -7.78 23.03
CA PRO A 473 6.99 -6.87 23.50
C PRO A 473 7.40 -5.88 22.41
N ALA A 474 7.99 -4.74 22.77
CA ALA A 474 8.44 -3.71 21.82
C ALA A 474 9.57 -4.21 20.88
N THR A 475 10.21 -5.34 21.20
CA THR A 475 11.13 -6.03 20.27
C THR A 475 10.44 -6.58 19.03
N GLN A 476 9.12 -6.83 19.10
CA GLN A 476 8.28 -7.06 17.91
C GLN A 476 7.99 -5.69 17.26
N ARG A 477 9.01 -5.15 16.62
CA ARG A 477 9.04 -3.78 16.15
C ARG A 477 8.01 -3.50 15.08
N ILE A 478 7.23 -2.41 15.29
CA ILE A 478 6.37 -1.78 14.27
C ILE A 478 6.71 -0.30 14.04
N GLY A 479 7.77 0.20 14.66
CA GLY A 479 8.24 1.58 14.54
C GLY A 479 7.48 2.58 15.43
N ASN A 480 7.82 3.86 15.26
CA ASN A 480 7.19 4.97 15.98
C ASN A 480 5.90 5.43 15.28
N LEU A 481 4.93 5.94 16.06
CA LEU A 481 3.83 6.73 15.51
C LEU A 481 4.40 8.10 15.11
N PRO A 482 4.19 8.58 13.86
CA PRO A 482 4.69 9.88 13.44
C PRO A 482 4.20 11.03 14.33
N ASP A 483 5.05 12.03 14.49
CA ASP A 483 4.72 13.31 15.09
C ASP A 483 5.19 14.41 14.12
N VAL A 484 4.27 15.09 13.46
CA VAL A 484 4.61 16.11 12.44
C VAL A 484 5.43 17.26 13.05
N ARG A 485 5.18 17.59 14.32
CA ARG A 485 5.97 18.58 15.02
C ARG A 485 7.41 18.15 15.22
N ALA A 486 7.63 16.91 15.62
CA ALA A 486 8.98 16.33 15.75
C ALA A 486 9.67 16.15 14.39
N LEU A 487 8.89 15.79 13.33
CA LEU A 487 9.42 15.72 11.98
C LEU A 487 9.94 17.08 11.49
N LEU A 488 9.26 18.17 11.77
CA LEU A 488 9.69 19.52 11.39
C LEU A 488 10.87 20.02 12.22
N GLY A 489 10.98 19.58 13.49
CA GLY A 489 12.01 20.00 14.42
C GLY A 489 11.83 21.43 14.94
N ASP A 490 12.58 21.83 15.95
CA ASP A 490 12.45 23.15 16.59
C ASP A 490 12.90 24.32 15.71
N GLY A 491 13.59 24.06 14.59
CA GLY A 491 14.09 25.08 13.67
C GLY A 491 13.04 25.73 12.80
N ALA A 492 12.02 24.97 12.38
CA ALA A 492 10.91 25.47 11.57
C ALA A 492 9.82 26.20 12.41
N ALA A 493 9.96 26.20 13.73
CA ALA A 493 9.02 26.83 14.67
C ALA A 493 9.35 28.31 15.00
N LYS A 494 10.46 28.85 14.47
CA LYS A 494 10.95 30.18 14.90
C LYS A 494 10.55 31.36 14.03
N ASP A 495 10.01 31.14 12.84
CA ASP A 495 9.64 32.23 11.92
C ASP A 495 8.17 32.10 11.47
N ALA A 496 7.22 32.36 12.38
CA ALA A 496 5.82 32.61 12.05
C ALA A 496 5.24 33.66 13.01
#